data_b564b8a23e13f752cbe501ca48a62d40
#
_entry.id   b564b8a23e13f752cbe501ca48a62d40
#
_cell.length_a   1.000
_cell.length_b   1.000
_cell.length_c   1.000
_cell.angle_alpha   90.00
_cell.angle_beta   90.00
_cell.angle_gamma   90.00
#
_symmetry.space_group_name_H-M   'P 1'
#
loop_
_entity.id
_entity.type
_entity.pdbx_description
1 polymer ?
#
loop_
_entity_poly.entity_id
_entity_poly.type
_entity_poly.pdbx_seq_one_letter_code
_entity_poly.pdbx_strand_id
1 'polypeptide(L)' 'MTIVSFATQRDTSATLTRRERVIVALAAQGMPNREIAERLFISVRTVENHLQRSYIKLGIHSRQELGDAAVRASAAV' A
#
# COMPACT_ATOMS: atom_id res chain seq x y z
N MET A 1 6.70 -13.28 24.52
CA MET A 1 6.28 -12.78 24.20
C MET A 1 6.09 -12.51 23.65
N THR A 2 5.97 -12.53 23.44
CA THR A 2 5.60 -12.03 22.83
C THR A 2 5.43 -11.58 22.27
N ILE A 3 5.44 -11.62 22.11
CA ILE A 3 5.18 -10.91 21.53
C ILE A 3 5.27 -10.52 20.94
N VAL A 4 5.43 -10.49 20.91
CA VAL A 4 5.35 -9.82 20.29
C VAL A 4 5.38 -9.65 19.62
N SER A 5 5.38 -9.76 19.66
CA SER A 5 5.15 -9.35 19.01
C SER A 5 4.94 -9.07 18.53
N PHE A 6 4.98 -8.98 18.51
CA PHE A 6 4.53 -8.32 17.98
C PHE A 6 4.67 -7.91 17.44
N ALA A 7 4.91 -7.88 17.47
CA ALA A 7 4.86 -7.15 16.91
C ALA A 7 5.06 -6.95 16.36
N THR A 8 5.14 -6.99 16.35
CA THR A 8 5.07 -6.48 15.83
C THR A 8 4.67 -6.29 15.35
N GLN A 9 4.45 -6.49 15.25
CA GLN A 9 3.73 -6.14 14.79
C GLN A 9 3.63 -5.26 14.46
N ARG A 10 3.79 -4.71 14.70
CA ARG A 10 3.85 -3.71 14.31
C ARG A 10 4.35 -3.42 13.12
N ASP A 11 5.16 -3.59 12.96
CA ASP A 11 5.72 -3.48 11.77
C ASP A 11 5.01 -4.21 10.85
N THR A 12 4.39 -5.09 11.23
CA THR A 12 3.64 -5.79 10.39
C THR A 12 2.57 -5.04 9.91
N SER A 13 2.09 -4.18 10.72
CA SER A 13 1.04 -3.38 10.31
C SER A 13 1.52 -2.52 9.24
N ALA A 14 2.70 -2.11 9.37
CA ALA A 14 3.24 -1.33 8.35
C ALA A 14 3.49 -2.18 7.17
N THR A 15 3.36 -3.44 7.32
CA THR A 15 3.56 -4.34 6.22
C THR A 15 2.33 -4.40 5.38
N LEU A 16 2.47 -4.03 4.14
CA LEU A 16 1.36 -4.10 3.21
C LEU A 16 1.12 -5.55 2.81
N THR A 17 -0.14 -5.89 2.57
CA THR A 17 -0.46 -7.20 2.01
C THR A 17 0.10 -7.24 0.59
N ARG A 18 0.16 -8.44 0.02
CA ARG A 18 0.64 -8.58 -1.35
C ARG A 18 -0.18 -7.71 -2.31
N ARG A 19 -1.50 -7.75 -2.19
CA ARG A 19 -2.37 -6.98 -3.06
C ARG A 19 -2.14 -5.48 -2.86
N GLU A 20 -1.98 -5.07 -1.63
CA GLU A 20 -1.72 -3.66 -1.34
C GLU A 20 -0.42 -3.21 -1.97
N ARG A 21 0.61 -4.03 -1.90
CA ARG A 21 1.90 -3.70 -2.52
C ARG A 21 1.78 -3.49 -4.02
N VAL A 22 1.02 -4.38 -4.67
CA VAL A 22 0.82 -4.27 -6.11
C VAL A 22 0.11 -2.97 -6.44
N ILE A 23 -0.97 -2.68 -5.73
CA ILE A 23 -1.76 -1.49 -6.00
C ILE A 23 -0.97 -0.22 -5.72
N VAL A 24 -0.23 -0.21 -4.62
CA VAL A 24 0.60 0.93 -4.26
C VAL A 24 1.67 1.18 -5.33
N ALA A 25 2.29 0.11 -5.81
CA ALA A 25 3.32 0.24 -6.83
C ALA A 25 2.76 0.84 -8.11
N LEU A 26 1.60 0.38 -8.54
CA LEU A 26 0.97 0.90 -9.75
C LEU A 26 0.54 2.36 -9.56
N ALA A 27 -0.02 2.67 -8.41
CA ALA A 27 -0.45 4.03 -8.12
C ALA A 27 0.76 4.97 -8.04
N ALA A 28 1.85 4.50 -7.48
CA ALA A 28 3.06 5.30 -7.37
C ALA A 28 3.65 5.62 -8.74
N GLN A 29 3.39 4.78 -9.73
CA GLN A 29 3.82 5.02 -11.10
C GLN A 29 2.90 5.99 -11.83
N GLY A 30 1.84 6.43 -11.18
CA GLY A 30 0.91 7.38 -11.78
C GLY A 30 -0.30 6.76 -12.46
N MET A 31 -0.48 5.46 -12.29
CA MET A 31 -1.60 4.78 -12.94
C MET A 31 -2.91 5.16 -12.26
N PRO A 32 -3.92 5.61 -13.02
CA PRO A 32 -5.22 5.97 -12.42
C PRO A 32 -5.92 4.74 -11.84
N ASN A 33 -6.77 4.98 -10.84
CA ASN A 33 -7.49 3.88 -10.18
C ASN A 33 -8.29 3.03 -11.15
N ARG A 34 -8.88 3.65 -12.16
CA ARG A 34 -9.66 2.90 -13.14
C ARG A 34 -8.77 1.91 -13.88
N GLU A 35 -7.59 2.35 -14.27
CA GLU A 35 -6.68 1.48 -14.98
C GLU A 35 -6.15 0.36 -14.10
N ILE A 36 -5.89 0.67 -12.83
CA ILE A 36 -5.47 -0.35 -11.86
C ILE A 36 -6.57 -1.40 -11.73
N ALA A 37 -7.80 -0.94 -11.61
CA ALA A 37 -8.95 -1.83 -11.46
C ALA A 37 -9.06 -2.77 -12.66
N GLU A 38 -8.91 -2.23 -13.86
CA GLU A 38 -8.98 -3.03 -15.08
C GLU A 38 -7.85 -4.05 -15.14
N ARG A 39 -6.66 -3.63 -14.79
CA ARG A 39 -5.50 -4.50 -14.84
C ARG A 39 -5.61 -5.67 -13.87
N LEU A 40 -6.20 -5.42 -12.71
CA LEU A 40 -6.28 -6.44 -11.67
C LEU A 40 -7.63 -7.16 -11.63
N PHE A 41 -8.54 -6.80 -12.51
CA PHE A 41 -9.88 -7.39 -12.59
C PHE A 41 -10.65 -7.20 -11.29
N ILE A 42 -10.59 -6.00 -10.73
CA ILE A 42 -11.35 -5.66 -9.53
C ILE A 42 -12.05 -4.33 -9.78
N SER A 43 -12.93 -3.92 -8.86
CA SER A 43 -13.65 -2.68 -9.03
C SER A 43 -12.80 -1.49 -8.60
N VAL A 44 -13.16 -0.31 -9.07
CA VAL A 44 -12.50 0.93 -8.66
C VAL A 44 -12.66 1.11 -7.15
N ARG A 45 -13.85 0.77 -6.63
CA ARG A 45 -14.10 0.86 -5.20
C ARG A 45 -13.11 0.01 -4.42
N THR A 46 -12.82 -1.19 -4.91
CA THR A 46 -11.87 -2.07 -4.26
C THR A 46 -10.47 -1.47 -4.29
N VAL A 47 -10.08 -0.86 -5.40
CA VAL A 47 -8.79 -0.17 -5.48
C VAL A 47 -8.72 0.94 -4.44
N GLU A 48 -9.78 1.74 -4.34
CA GLU A 48 -9.85 2.83 -3.38
C GLU A 48 -9.71 2.33 -1.95
N ASN A 49 -10.39 1.22 -1.63
CA ASN A 49 -10.31 0.65 -0.30
C ASN A 49 -8.90 0.17 0.03
N HIS A 50 -8.25 -0.48 -0.92
CA HIS A 50 -6.88 -0.94 -0.72
C HIS A 50 -5.93 0.23 -0.52
N LEU A 51 -6.10 1.29 -1.31
CA LEU A 51 -5.25 2.48 -1.18
C LEU A 51 -5.46 3.16 0.16
N GLN A 52 -6.71 3.25 0.61
CA GLN A 52 -7.03 3.85 1.89
C GLN A 52 -6.30 3.13 3.03
N ARG A 53 -6.37 1.82 3.04
CA ARG A 53 -5.70 1.03 4.04
C ARG A 53 -4.18 1.18 3.96
N SER A 54 -3.67 1.22 2.74
CA SER A 54 -2.24 1.37 2.53
C SER A 54 -1.76 2.73 3.03
N TYR A 55 -2.53 3.79 2.79
CA TYR A 55 -2.18 5.12 3.29
C TYR A 55 -2.04 5.10 4.81
N ILE A 56 -3.01 4.45 5.48
CA ILE A 56 -2.97 4.36 6.93
C ILE A 56 -1.73 3.59 7.39
N LYS A 57 -1.45 2.47 6.75
CA LYS A 57 -0.30 1.66 7.12
C LYS A 57 1.03 2.37 6.89
N LEU A 58 1.10 3.17 5.83
CA LEU A 58 2.31 3.89 5.48
C LEU A 58 2.43 5.23 6.19
N GLY A 59 1.38 5.66 6.85
CA GLY A 59 1.39 6.94 7.57
C GLY A 59 1.41 8.13 6.64
N ILE A 60 0.78 8.02 5.48
CA ILE A 60 0.75 9.11 4.52
C ILE A 60 -0.68 9.59 4.31
N HIS A 61 -0.81 10.79 3.76
CA HIS A 61 -2.10 11.44 3.62
C HIS A 61 -2.48 11.78 2.18
N SER A 62 -1.59 11.59 1.24
CA SER A 62 -1.88 11.95 -0.13
C SER A 62 -1.23 10.98 -1.09
N ARG A 63 -1.77 10.95 -2.29
CA ARG A 63 -1.25 10.10 -3.34
C ARG A 63 0.16 10.52 -3.74
N GLN A 64 0.45 11.79 -3.59
CA GLN A 64 1.76 12.33 -3.90
C GLN A 64 2.84 11.71 -3.03
N GLU A 65 2.53 11.52 -1.75
CA GLU A 65 3.47 10.92 -0.81
C GLU A 65 3.69 9.44 -1.10
N LEU A 66 2.78 8.85 -1.84
CA LEU A 66 2.82 7.43 -2.13
C LEU A 66 4.08 7.03 -2.90
N GLY A 67 4.50 7.84 -3.84
CA GLY A 67 5.69 7.56 -4.62
C GLY A 67 6.92 7.46 -3.74
N ASP A 68 7.08 8.42 -2.83
CA ASP A 68 8.22 8.44 -1.93
C ASP A 68 8.17 7.25 -0.97
N ALA A 69 6.99 6.95 -0.46
CA ALA A 69 6.84 5.83 0.46
C ALA A 69 7.16 4.51 -0.22
N ALA A 70 6.74 4.35 -1.46
CA ALA A 70 7.01 3.14 -2.21
C ALA A 70 8.50 2.98 -2.49
N VAL A 71 9.18 4.07 -2.80
CA VAL A 71 10.62 4.04 -3.04
C VAL A 71 11.35 3.68 -1.76
N ARG A 72 10.97 4.27 -0.64
CA ARG A 72 11.60 3.98 0.64
C ARG A 72 11.40 2.52 1.02
N ALA A 73 10.21 1.99 0.80
CA ALA A 73 9.91 0.61 1.12
C ALA A 73 10.76 -0.34 0.28
N SER A 74 10.94 -0.01 -0.99
CA SER A 74 11.77 -0.80 -1.87
C SER A 74 13.23 -0.76 -1.45
N ALA A 75 13.71 0.41 -1.09
CA ALA A 75 15.09 0.60 -0.70
C ALA A 75 15.41 -0.11 0.61
N ALA A 76 14.42 -0.31 1.45
CA ALA A 76 14.62 -0.94 2.73
C ALA A 76 14.76 -2.45 2.63
N VAL A 77 14.45 -3.01 1.49
CA VAL A 77 14.58 -4.44 1.29
C VAL A 77 16.02 -4.82 0.86
#